data_8f30ca4ed6f9e3f99385e70aadbcc109
#
_entry.id   8f30ca4ed6f9e3f99385e70aadbcc109
#
_cell.length_a   1.000
_cell.length_b   1.000
_cell.length_c   1.000
_cell.angle_alpha   90.00
_cell.angle_beta   90.00
_cell.angle_gamma   90.00
#
_symmetry.space_group_name_H-M   'P 1'
#
loop_
_entity.id
_entity.type
_entity.pdbx_description
1 polymer ?
#
loop_
_entity_poly.entity_id
_entity_poly.type
_entity_poly.pdbx_seq_one_letter_code
_entity_poly.pdbx_strand_id
1 'polypeptide(L)'
;LGQDTVVKMILPEVEESIENIEQIMGAKFGDKENPLLVSVRSGARVSMPGMMDTVLNLGLNDEVVVGLAKKTNNERFAWDSYRRFIQMYGDVVLGMKPESKEDIDPFEEIMEALKHKRNIELDTEFTIQDLKDLVFDFKEAVTMVPCRKKRERIRKKRAA
;
A
#
# COMPACT_ATOMS: atom_id res chain seq x y z
N LEU A 1 2.20 17.83 20.86
CA LEU A 1 1.09 17.97 19.88
C LEU A 1 0.63 16.57 19.48
N GLY A 2 -0.68 16.33 19.49
CA GLY A 2 -1.26 15.07 19.01
C GLY A 2 -1.07 14.91 17.51
N GLN A 3 -0.98 13.67 17.02
CA GLN A 3 -0.71 13.39 15.62
C GLN A 3 -1.77 13.98 14.69
N ASP A 4 -3.04 13.96 15.10
CA ASP A 4 -4.14 14.56 14.33
C ASP A 4 -4.01 16.09 14.18
N THR A 5 -3.42 16.74 15.18
CA THR A 5 -3.13 18.18 15.13
C THR A 5 -2.01 18.49 14.13
N VAL A 6 -0.94 17.69 14.15
CA VAL A 6 0.18 17.85 13.21
C VAL A 6 -0.30 17.62 11.78
N VAL A 7 -1.06 16.58 11.52
CA VAL A 7 -1.62 16.30 10.18
C VAL A 7 -2.45 17.49 9.68
N LYS A 8 -3.33 18.04 10.51
CA LYS A 8 -4.14 19.22 10.12
C LYS A 8 -3.29 20.45 9.82
N MET A 9 -2.17 20.62 10.50
CA MET A 9 -1.28 21.77 10.26
C MET A 9 -0.52 21.66 8.94
N ILE A 10 -0.08 20.46 8.56
CA ILE A 10 0.72 20.25 7.35
C ILE A 10 -0.12 19.97 6.11
N LEU A 11 -1.41 19.62 6.27
CA LEU A 11 -2.27 19.24 5.15
C LEU A 11 -2.31 20.29 4.02
N PRO A 12 -2.44 21.61 4.28
CA PRO A 12 -2.44 22.59 3.21
C PRO A 12 -1.14 22.63 2.40
N GLU A 13 0.02 22.47 3.06
CA GLU A 13 1.32 22.42 2.39
C GLU A 13 1.48 21.14 1.55
N VAL A 14 0.90 20.02 2.01
CA VAL A 14 0.89 18.76 1.27
C VAL A 14 0.00 18.89 0.03
N GLU A 15 -1.18 19.50 0.15
CA GLU A 15 -2.10 19.72 -0.97
C GLU A 15 -1.46 20.61 -2.04
N GLU A 16 -0.87 21.74 -1.64
CA GLU A 16 -0.15 22.64 -2.55
C GLU A 16 1.03 21.92 -3.24
N SER A 17 1.77 21.09 -2.50
CA SER A 17 2.88 20.33 -3.05
C SER A 17 2.42 19.31 -4.09
N ILE A 18 1.29 18.65 -3.85
CA ILE A 18 0.70 17.71 -4.81
C ILE A 18 0.25 18.45 -6.07
N GLU A 19 -0.43 19.59 -5.95
CA GLU A 19 -0.85 20.41 -7.09
C GLU A 19 0.36 20.85 -7.94
N ASN A 20 1.45 21.24 -7.31
CA ASN A 20 2.69 21.59 -8.02
C ASN A 20 3.27 20.37 -8.79
N ILE A 21 3.28 19.19 -8.18
CA ILE A 21 3.75 17.97 -8.85
C ILE A 21 2.83 17.61 -10.01
N GLU A 22 1.52 17.72 -9.84
CA GLU A 22 0.52 17.49 -10.89
C GLU A 22 0.78 18.39 -12.12
N GLN A 23 1.04 19.66 -11.89
CA GLN A 23 1.35 20.61 -12.97
C GLN A 23 2.64 20.24 -13.70
N ILE A 24 3.70 19.91 -12.97
CA ILE A 24 5.01 19.54 -13.54
C ILE A 24 4.90 18.23 -14.34
N MET A 25 4.18 17.25 -13.82
CA MET A 25 4.07 15.90 -14.41
C MET A 25 2.98 15.81 -15.49
N GLY A 26 2.08 16.79 -15.56
CA GLY A 26 0.94 16.75 -16.47
C GLY A 26 0.00 15.57 -16.18
N ALA A 27 -0.05 15.10 -14.93
CA ALA A 27 -0.87 13.98 -14.48
C ALA A 27 -1.53 14.35 -13.15
N LYS A 28 -2.67 13.75 -12.82
CA LYS A 28 -3.44 14.14 -11.64
C LYS A 28 -3.56 13.01 -10.64
N PHE A 29 -3.41 13.34 -9.35
CA PHE A 29 -3.54 12.36 -8.28
C PHE A 29 -4.99 11.88 -8.16
N GLY A 30 -5.17 10.55 -8.26
CA GLY A 30 -6.49 9.93 -8.25
C GLY A 30 -7.28 10.02 -9.57
N ASP A 31 -6.70 10.56 -10.64
CA ASP A 31 -7.34 10.60 -11.96
C ASP A 31 -7.43 9.18 -12.54
N LYS A 32 -8.57 8.89 -13.18
CA LYS A 32 -8.87 7.58 -13.75
C LYS A 32 -8.22 7.34 -15.12
N GLU A 33 -7.90 8.41 -15.85
CA GLU A 33 -7.36 8.33 -17.21
C GLU A 33 -5.86 8.57 -17.26
N ASN A 34 -5.38 9.57 -16.51
CA ASN A 34 -3.98 9.93 -16.45
C ASN A 34 -3.49 10.06 -15.00
N PRO A 35 -3.41 8.95 -14.26
CA PRO A 35 -3.08 8.97 -12.85
C PRO A 35 -1.64 9.40 -12.57
N LEU A 36 -1.48 10.27 -11.57
CA LEU A 36 -0.22 10.53 -10.91
C LEU A 36 -0.04 9.52 -9.76
N LEU A 37 1.03 8.75 -9.82
CA LEU A 37 1.43 7.86 -8.72
C LEU A 37 2.67 8.41 -8.05
N VAL A 38 2.67 8.44 -6.72
CA VAL A 38 3.78 8.96 -5.92
C VAL A 38 4.36 7.89 -5.00
N SER A 39 5.61 8.07 -4.60
CA SER A 39 6.25 7.25 -3.58
C SER A 39 6.44 8.07 -2.32
N VAL A 40 6.06 7.52 -1.18
CA VAL A 40 6.28 8.14 0.13
C VAL A 40 7.35 7.35 0.87
N ARG A 41 8.36 8.04 1.39
CA ARG A 41 9.44 7.46 2.16
C ARG A 41 9.58 8.17 3.49
N SER A 42 9.84 7.40 4.55
CA SER A 42 10.18 7.99 5.84
C SER A 42 11.55 8.66 5.76
N GLY A 43 11.63 9.91 6.24
CA GLY A 43 12.90 10.62 6.38
C GLY A 43 13.58 10.26 7.70
N ALA A 44 14.89 9.97 7.66
CA ALA A 44 15.71 9.81 8.85
C ALA A 44 16.93 10.74 8.79
N ARG A 45 17.35 11.28 9.95
CA ARG A 45 18.55 12.13 10.04
C ARG A 45 19.83 11.38 9.69
N VAL A 46 19.85 10.07 9.95
CA VAL A 46 20.95 9.17 9.65
C VAL A 46 20.38 8.04 8.81
N SER A 47 20.95 7.87 7.61
CA SER A 47 20.57 6.77 6.73
C SER A 47 21.19 5.48 7.26
N MET A 48 20.37 4.61 7.82
CA MET A 48 20.77 3.24 8.16
C MET A 48 19.98 2.26 7.29
N PRO A 49 20.59 1.18 6.80
CA PRO A 49 19.87 0.14 6.07
C PRO A 49 18.69 -0.40 6.90
N GLY A 50 17.51 -0.45 6.30
CA GLY A 50 16.30 -0.97 6.94
C GLY A 50 15.51 0.01 7.81
N MET A 51 15.95 1.27 7.95
CA MET A 51 15.22 2.29 8.73
C MET A 51 14.23 3.13 7.92
N MET A 52 14.23 3.03 6.61
CA MET A 52 13.35 3.82 5.75
C MET A 52 12.22 2.94 5.22
N ASP A 53 11.05 3.13 5.77
CA ASP A 53 9.84 2.55 5.20
C ASP A 53 9.46 3.32 3.93
N THR A 54 9.04 2.57 2.92
CA THR A 54 8.62 3.12 1.63
C THR A 54 7.25 2.55 1.28
N VAL A 55 6.36 3.43 0.82
CA VAL A 55 5.10 3.05 0.19
C VAL A 55 5.14 3.53 -1.26
N LEU A 56 5.13 2.60 -2.20
CA LEU A 56 5.15 2.88 -3.63
C LEU A 56 3.73 2.94 -4.18
N ASN A 57 3.57 3.62 -5.32
CA ASN A 57 2.33 3.66 -6.09
C ASN A 57 1.13 4.21 -5.30
N LEU A 58 1.37 5.13 -4.36
CA LEU A 58 0.31 5.84 -3.68
C LEU A 58 -0.51 6.63 -4.70
N GLY A 59 -1.82 6.49 -4.64
CA GLY A 59 -2.77 7.00 -5.63
C GLY A 59 -3.52 5.89 -6.37
N LEU A 60 -3.07 4.64 -6.28
CA LEU A 60 -3.81 3.51 -6.83
C LEU A 60 -5.08 3.21 -6.02
N ASN A 61 -6.15 2.95 -6.74
CA ASN A 61 -7.41 2.43 -6.24
C ASN A 61 -8.10 1.61 -7.33
N ASP A 62 -9.30 1.10 -7.10
CA ASP A 62 -10.03 0.22 -8.03
C ASP A 62 -10.32 0.87 -9.39
N GLU A 63 -10.46 2.19 -9.43
CA GLU A 63 -10.73 2.92 -10.66
C GLU A 63 -9.44 3.32 -11.37
N VAL A 64 -8.45 3.79 -10.61
CA VAL A 64 -7.16 4.25 -11.12
C VAL A 64 -6.34 3.10 -11.72
N VAL A 65 -6.43 1.88 -11.16
CA VAL A 65 -5.74 0.71 -11.71
C VAL A 65 -6.16 0.39 -13.14
N VAL A 66 -7.43 0.60 -13.47
CA VAL A 66 -7.95 0.42 -14.83
C VAL A 66 -7.35 1.45 -15.78
N GLY A 67 -7.26 2.70 -15.34
CA GLY A 67 -6.60 3.77 -16.11
C GLY A 67 -5.12 3.51 -16.33
N LEU A 68 -4.43 3.05 -15.29
CA LEU A 68 -3.02 2.67 -15.38
C LEU A 68 -2.82 1.51 -16.39
N ALA A 69 -3.71 0.51 -16.37
CA ALA A 69 -3.67 -0.61 -17.29
C ALA A 69 -3.81 -0.14 -18.75
N LYS A 70 -4.72 0.78 -19.03
CA LYS A 70 -4.90 1.40 -20.36
C LYS A 70 -3.69 2.22 -20.76
N LYS A 71 -3.21 3.10 -19.88
CA LYS A 71 -2.08 3.99 -20.14
C LYS A 71 -0.78 3.23 -20.45
N THR A 72 -0.53 2.14 -19.74
CA THR A 72 0.67 1.31 -19.90
C THR A 72 0.51 0.22 -20.97
N ASN A 73 -0.71 0.00 -21.44
CA ASN A 73 -1.08 -1.15 -22.27
C ASN A 73 -0.62 -2.49 -21.66
N ASN A 74 -0.61 -2.56 -20.33
CA ASN A 74 -0.17 -3.73 -19.57
C ASN A 74 -1.03 -3.92 -18.33
N GLU A 75 -2.12 -4.64 -18.47
CA GLU A 75 -3.07 -4.89 -17.39
C GLU A 75 -2.44 -5.68 -16.24
N ARG A 76 -1.58 -6.67 -16.57
CA ARG A 76 -0.89 -7.45 -15.55
C ARG A 76 0.01 -6.58 -14.67
N PHE A 77 0.78 -5.67 -15.27
CA PHE A 77 1.62 -4.72 -14.54
C PHE A 77 0.79 -3.82 -13.61
N ALA A 78 -0.35 -3.32 -14.09
CA ALA A 78 -1.20 -2.44 -13.28
C ALA A 78 -1.75 -3.16 -12.05
N TRP A 79 -2.28 -4.38 -12.20
CA TRP A 79 -2.83 -5.15 -11.09
C TRP A 79 -1.75 -5.65 -10.12
N ASP A 80 -0.56 -6.04 -10.60
CA ASP A 80 0.56 -6.39 -9.71
C ASP A 80 1.07 -5.16 -8.93
N SER A 81 1.11 -3.99 -9.56
CA SER A 81 1.44 -2.73 -8.89
C SER A 81 0.43 -2.39 -7.79
N TYR A 82 -0.86 -2.64 -8.03
CA TYR A 82 -1.90 -2.41 -7.04
C TYR A 82 -1.83 -3.41 -5.88
N ARG A 83 -1.61 -4.69 -6.17
CA ARG A 83 -1.37 -5.71 -5.14
C ARG A 83 -0.22 -5.31 -4.21
N ARG A 84 0.93 -4.95 -4.80
CA ARG A 84 2.11 -4.51 -4.04
C ARG A 84 1.86 -3.25 -3.22
N PHE A 85 1.09 -2.31 -3.75
CA PHE A 85 0.71 -1.11 -3.00
C PHE A 85 -0.08 -1.47 -1.74
N ILE A 86 -1.10 -2.35 -1.85
CA ILE A 86 -1.92 -2.76 -0.71
C ILE A 86 -1.05 -3.49 0.34
N GLN A 87 -0.16 -4.39 -0.08
CA GLN A 87 0.79 -5.08 0.80
C GLN A 87 1.68 -4.08 1.54
N MET A 88 2.36 -3.17 0.83
CA MET A 88 3.22 -2.16 1.46
C MET A 88 2.43 -1.23 2.40
N TYR A 89 1.21 -0.86 2.04
CA TYR A 89 0.35 -0.06 2.91
C TYR A 89 -0.02 -0.82 4.18
N GLY A 90 -0.38 -2.08 4.06
CA GLY A 90 -0.66 -2.97 5.20
C GLY A 90 0.54 -3.10 6.12
N ASP A 91 1.71 -3.38 5.58
CA ASP A 91 2.94 -3.59 6.33
C ASP A 91 3.42 -2.32 7.03
N VAL A 92 3.52 -1.22 6.29
CA VAL A 92 4.13 0.02 6.76
C VAL A 92 3.16 0.89 7.55
N VAL A 93 1.96 1.12 7.00
CA VAL A 93 1.00 2.07 7.61
C VAL A 93 0.17 1.39 8.71
N LEU A 94 -0.29 0.18 8.46
CA LEU A 94 -1.13 -0.56 9.40
C LEU A 94 -0.31 -1.43 10.37
N GLY A 95 0.97 -1.67 10.06
CA GLY A 95 1.87 -2.47 10.88
C GLY A 95 1.47 -3.95 10.90
N MET A 96 1.09 -4.49 9.75
CA MET A 96 0.74 -5.90 9.57
C MET A 96 1.97 -6.79 9.41
N LYS A 97 3.12 -6.19 9.10
CA LYS A 97 4.38 -6.92 8.98
C LYS A 97 4.68 -7.73 10.24
N PRO A 98 5.11 -8.98 10.11
CA PRO A 98 5.54 -9.83 11.23
C PRO A 98 6.59 -9.15 12.11
N GLU A 99 6.43 -9.21 13.42
CA GLU A 99 7.42 -8.68 14.38
C GLU A 99 8.52 -9.72 14.68
N SER A 100 8.22 -11.00 14.50
CA SER A 100 9.15 -12.12 14.67
C SER A 100 9.12 -13.08 13.48
N LYS A 101 10.13 -13.96 13.39
CA LYS A 101 10.18 -15.02 12.35
C LYS A 101 9.12 -16.11 12.55
N GLU A 102 8.51 -16.14 13.71
CA GLU A 102 7.47 -17.11 14.07
C GLU A 102 6.06 -16.60 13.70
N ASP A 103 5.94 -15.28 13.46
CA ASP A 103 4.68 -14.68 13.05
C ASP A 103 4.46 -14.90 11.55
N ILE A 104 3.25 -15.24 11.19
CA ILE A 104 2.86 -15.44 9.79
C ILE A 104 2.54 -14.08 9.18
N ASP A 105 3.13 -13.81 8.01
CA ASP A 105 2.76 -12.67 7.18
C ASP A 105 1.42 -12.99 6.49
N PRO A 106 0.35 -12.23 6.78
CA PRO A 106 -0.96 -12.54 6.22
C PRO A 106 -1.02 -12.40 4.68
N PHE A 107 -0.18 -11.56 4.09
CA PHE A 107 -0.12 -11.41 2.64
C PHE A 107 0.61 -12.57 1.97
N GLU A 108 1.70 -13.02 2.60
CA GLU A 108 2.43 -14.21 2.15
C GLU A 108 1.54 -15.46 2.25
N GLU A 109 0.79 -15.62 3.34
CA GLU A 109 -0.15 -16.75 3.51
C GLU A 109 -1.20 -16.79 2.39
N ILE A 110 -1.78 -15.64 2.04
CA ILE A 110 -2.77 -15.53 0.96
C ILE A 110 -2.12 -15.88 -0.40
N MET A 111 -0.91 -15.37 -0.66
CA MET A 111 -0.18 -15.68 -1.90
C MET A 111 0.17 -17.15 -2.03
N GLU A 112 0.71 -17.75 -0.97
CA GLU A 112 1.07 -19.17 -0.97
C GLU A 112 -0.16 -20.07 -1.12
N ALA A 113 -1.27 -19.74 -0.48
CA ALA A 113 -2.53 -20.46 -0.66
C ALA A 113 -2.99 -20.46 -2.12
N LEU A 114 -2.88 -19.30 -2.81
CA LEU A 114 -3.23 -19.20 -4.21
C LEU A 114 -2.25 -19.97 -5.11
N LYS A 115 -0.93 -19.88 -4.84
CA LYS A 115 0.09 -20.65 -5.56
C LYS A 115 -0.19 -22.16 -5.48
N HIS A 116 -0.45 -22.66 -4.27
CA HIS A 116 -0.83 -24.04 -4.07
C HIS A 116 -2.08 -24.43 -4.88
N LYS A 117 -3.11 -23.61 -4.83
CA LYS A 117 -4.36 -23.85 -5.56
C LYS A 117 -4.16 -23.89 -7.07
N ARG A 118 -3.25 -23.06 -7.61
CA ARG A 118 -2.95 -22.94 -9.04
C ARG A 118 -1.82 -23.85 -9.51
N ASN A 119 -1.09 -24.49 -8.58
CA ASN A 119 0.12 -25.29 -8.84
C ASN A 119 1.19 -24.48 -9.58
N ILE A 120 1.48 -23.27 -9.09
CA ILE A 120 2.53 -22.36 -9.57
C ILE A 120 3.55 -22.10 -8.47
N GLU A 121 4.78 -21.77 -8.84
CA GLU A 121 5.87 -21.53 -7.88
C GLU A 121 6.26 -20.06 -7.78
N LEU A 122 6.22 -19.36 -8.90
CA LEU A 122 6.70 -17.98 -8.97
C LEU A 122 5.57 -16.96 -9.05
N ASP A 123 5.74 -15.81 -8.39
CA ASP A 123 4.80 -14.68 -8.47
C ASP A 123 4.61 -14.17 -9.91
N THR A 124 5.62 -14.39 -10.76
CA THR A 124 5.57 -14.02 -12.18
C THR A 124 4.57 -14.84 -12.99
N GLU A 125 4.14 -15.96 -12.47
CA GLU A 125 3.19 -16.88 -13.13
C GLU A 125 1.72 -16.53 -12.85
N PHE A 126 1.46 -15.64 -11.87
CA PHE A 126 0.10 -15.16 -11.64
C PHE A 126 -0.52 -14.55 -12.90
N THR A 127 -1.70 -15.02 -13.23
CA THR A 127 -2.52 -14.44 -14.30
C THR A 127 -3.12 -13.10 -13.85
N ILE A 128 -3.68 -12.35 -14.79
CA ILE A 128 -4.40 -11.10 -14.47
C ILE A 128 -5.56 -11.37 -13.51
N GLN A 129 -6.27 -12.49 -13.67
CA GLN A 129 -7.36 -12.85 -12.78
C GLN A 129 -6.86 -13.18 -11.37
N ASP A 130 -5.75 -13.92 -11.25
CA ASP A 130 -5.14 -14.23 -9.96
C ASP A 130 -4.71 -12.95 -9.22
N LEU A 131 -4.17 -11.97 -9.94
CA LEU A 131 -3.80 -10.68 -9.36
C LEU A 131 -5.02 -9.86 -8.90
N LYS A 132 -6.15 -9.93 -9.63
CA LYS A 132 -7.41 -9.31 -9.20
C LYS A 132 -7.95 -9.99 -7.94
N ASP A 133 -7.91 -11.31 -7.89
CA ASP A 133 -8.34 -12.08 -6.73
C ASP A 133 -7.45 -11.74 -5.51
N LEU A 134 -6.13 -11.68 -5.69
CA LEU A 134 -5.19 -11.27 -4.63
C LEU A 134 -5.44 -9.85 -4.12
N VAL A 135 -5.73 -8.89 -5.01
CA VAL A 135 -6.10 -7.53 -4.62
C VAL A 135 -7.34 -7.52 -3.74
N PHE A 136 -8.34 -8.32 -4.09
CA PHE A 136 -9.57 -8.47 -3.30
C PHE A 136 -9.26 -9.04 -1.91
N ASP A 137 -8.56 -10.18 -1.85
CA ASP A 137 -8.23 -10.87 -0.60
C ASP A 137 -7.33 -10.00 0.31
N PHE A 138 -6.37 -9.28 -0.27
CA PHE A 138 -5.52 -8.33 0.46
C PHE A 138 -6.32 -7.16 1.05
N LYS A 139 -7.31 -6.64 0.32
CA LYS A 139 -8.20 -5.60 0.83
C LYS A 139 -9.04 -6.10 1.99
N GLU A 140 -9.55 -7.33 1.92
CA GLU A 140 -10.26 -7.95 3.04
C GLU A 140 -9.34 -8.09 4.26
N ALA A 141 -8.12 -8.61 4.08
CA ALA A 141 -7.14 -8.74 5.16
C ALA A 141 -6.84 -7.38 5.83
N VAL A 142 -6.65 -6.33 5.02
CA VAL A 142 -6.41 -4.96 5.51
C VAL A 142 -7.60 -4.41 6.29
N THR A 143 -8.82 -4.67 5.87
CA THR A 143 -10.03 -4.17 6.56
C THR A 143 -10.30 -4.90 7.88
N MET A 144 -9.91 -6.17 7.99
CA MET A 144 -10.08 -6.97 9.20
C MET A 144 -9.09 -6.61 10.32
N VAL A 145 -7.96 -5.96 10.00
CA VAL A 145 -6.93 -5.61 10.97
C VAL A 145 -7.18 -4.23 11.56
N PRO A 146 -7.40 -4.10 12.89
CA PRO A 146 -7.48 -2.79 13.52
C PRO A 146 -6.15 -2.05 13.33
N CYS A 147 -6.21 -0.80 12.91
CA CYS A 147 -5.03 0.05 12.80
C CYS A 147 -4.13 -0.08 14.05
N ARG A 148 -2.80 -0.22 13.86
CA ARG A 148 -1.80 -0.43 14.93
C ARG A 148 -2.00 0.52 16.13
N LYS A 149 -2.34 1.77 15.87
CA LYS A 149 -2.66 2.76 16.92
C LYS A 149 -3.89 2.41 17.75
N LYS A 150 -4.89 1.79 17.14
CA LYS A 150 -6.09 1.32 17.83
C LYS A 150 -5.75 0.11 18.72
N ARG A 151 -4.83 -0.76 18.25
CA ARG A 151 -4.31 -1.88 19.06
C ARG A 151 -3.50 -1.41 20.27
N GLU A 152 -2.56 -0.47 20.10
CA GLU A 152 -1.79 0.10 21.20
C GLU A 152 -2.67 0.83 22.20
N ARG A 153 -3.68 1.55 21.76
CA ARG A 153 -4.65 2.23 22.61
C ARG A 153 -5.49 1.25 23.43
N ILE A 154 -5.89 0.13 22.80
CA ILE A 154 -6.62 -0.95 23.47
C ILE A 154 -5.70 -1.67 24.45
N ARG A 155 -4.45 -1.94 24.09
CA ARG A 155 -3.45 -2.60 24.94
C ARG A 155 -3.11 -1.73 26.17
N LYS A 156 -2.89 -0.43 25.99
CA LYS A 156 -2.66 0.51 27.11
C LYS A 156 -3.86 0.64 28.03
N LYS A 157 -5.10 0.61 27.50
CA LYS A 157 -6.32 0.64 28.33
C LYS A 157 -6.59 -0.67 29.10
N ARG A 158 -6.03 -1.81 28.65
CA ARG A 158 -6.14 -3.11 29.34
C ARG A 158 -5.03 -3.34 30.38
N ALA A 159 -3.95 -2.56 30.30
CA ALA A 159 -2.80 -2.63 31.19
C ALA A 159 -2.85 -1.57 32.33
N ALA A 160 -3.84 -0.67 32.28
CA ALA A 160 -4.16 0.29 33.34
C ALA A 160 -5.44 -0.12 34.11
#